data_a4a203a624ef6942fef07f5741a2905a
#
_entry.id   a4a203a624ef6942fef07f5741a2905a
#
_cell.length_a   1.000
_cell.length_b   1.000
_cell.length_c   1.000
_cell.angle_alpha   90.00
_cell.angle_beta   90.00
_cell.angle_gamma   90.00
#
_symmetry.space_group_name_H-M   'P 1'
#
loop_
_entity.id
_entity.type
_entity.pdbx_description
1 polymer ?
#
loop_
_entity_poly.entity_id
_entity_poly.type
_entity_poly.pdbx_seq_one_letter_code
_entity_poly.pdbx_strand_id
1 'polypeptide(L)'
;MKTPILLLTLLTLPLSAKEGAVECGNLIYAGTRTSKCFSDEFLTTVQQKTSIATERRFKAVKLADEELFKIPFVIMTGESDFNLTTKERANLKKYLENGGFLLASASCSNAAWSGAFEREIKSIFGKDCLKDIPINHEIFRTIFTIKDLKLSHGGAENLLQGLSHNGKIVVVYSRDGLNDSSHAEGCCCCGGNEIQNSMEINANILAYALLH
;
A
#
# COMPACT_ATOMS: atom_id res chain seq x y z
N MET A 1 -66.36 -3.35 -30.29
CA MET A 1 -65.25 -4.27 -29.98
C MET A 1 -64.12 -3.45 -29.37
N LYS A 2 -63.83 -3.60 -28.06
CA LYS A 2 -62.77 -2.86 -27.36
C LYS A 2 -61.62 -3.82 -27.19
N THR A 3 -60.48 -3.53 -27.81
CA THR A 3 -59.22 -4.33 -27.71
C THR A 3 -58.52 -3.98 -26.39
N PRO A 4 -58.13 -4.95 -25.53
CA PRO A 4 -57.35 -4.62 -24.33
C PRO A 4 -55.89 -4.41 -24.70
N ILE A 5 -55.34 -3.28 -24.26
CA ILE A 5 -53.91 -2.95 -24.32
C ILE A 5 -53.24 -3.71 -23.15
N LEU A 6 -52.40 -4.68 -23.48
CA LEU A 6 -51.58 -5.41 -22.51
C LEU A 6 -50.33 -4.57 -22.17
N LEU A 7 -50.30 -3.99 -20.97
CA LEU A 7 -49.18 -3.22 -20.46
C LEU A 7 -48.12 -4.18 -19.97
N LEU A 8 -47.05 -4.37 -20.74
CA LEU A 8 -45.88 -5.20 -20.38
C LEU A 8 -44.98 -4.39 -19.45
N THR A 9 -45.08 -4.58 -18.15
CA THR A 9 -44.15 -4.03 -17.16
C THR A 9 -42.81 -4.77 -17.23
N LEU A 10 -41.81 -4.11 -17.79
CA LEU A 10 -40.42 -4.58 -17.77
C LEU A 10 -39.88 -4.46 -16.33
N LEU A 11 -39.78 -5.56 -15.61
CA LEU A 11 -39.13 -5.62 -14.31
C LEU A 11 -37.61 -5.57 -14.54
N THR A 12 -37.00 -4.39 -14.43
CA THR A 12 -35.54 -4.25 -14.39
C THR A 12 -35.05 -4.71 -13.01
N LEU A 13 -34.57 -5.95 -12.92
CA LEU A 13 -33.80 -6.42 -11.77
C LEU A 13 -32.48 -5.61 -11.74
N PRO A 14 -32.11 -4.98 -10.59
CA PRO A 14 -30.79 -4.41 -10.47
C PRO A 14 -29.78 -5.56 -10.56
N LEU A 15 -28.95 -5.53 -11.59
CA LEU A 15 -27.77 -6.37 -11.70
C LEU A 15 -26.78 -5.87 -10.63
N SER A 16 -26.88 -6.43 -9.41
CA SER A 16 -25.84 -6.24 -8.41
C SER A 16 -24.59 -6.98 -8.91
N ALA A 17 -23.73 -6.29 -9.61
CA ALA A 17 -22.39 -6.77 -9.84
C ALA A 17 -21.78 -6.99 -8.45
N LYS A 18 -21.47 -8.23 -8.12
CA LYS A 18 -20.67 -8.59 -6.97
C LYS A 18 -19.28 -8.03 -7.30
N GLU A 19 -18.98 -6.81 -6.88
CA GLU A 19 -17.65 -6.25 -6.98
C GLU A 19 -16.71 -7.25 -6.29
N GLY A 20 -15.71 -7.76 -7.02
CA GLY A 20 -14.73 -8.67 -6.46
C GLY A 20 -13.96 -7.94 -5.37
N ALA A 21 -13.57 -8.65 -4.31
CA ALA A 21 -12.73 -8.09 -3.27
C ALA A 21 -11.37 -7.66 -3.86
N VAL A 22 -10.86 -6.52 -3.41
CA VAL A 22 -9.55 -6.02 -3.82
C VAL A 22 -8.46 -6.91 -3.23
N GLU A 23 -7.65 -7.52 -4.09
CA GLU A 23 -6.43 -8.21 -3.68
C GLU A 23 -5.31 -7.20 -3.41
N CYS A 24 -4.63 -7.35 -2.26
CA CYS A 24 -3.40 -6.62 -1.94
C CYS A 24 -2.21 -7.58 -1.93
N GLY A 25 -1.08 -7.15 -2.44
CA GLY A 25 0.10 -8.00 -2.57
C GLY A 25 1.20 -7.70 -1.53
N ASN A 26 1.92 -8.74 -1.11
CA ASN A 26 3.22 -8.61 -0.45
C ASN A 26 4.31 -9.00 -1.44
N LEU A 27 5.20 -8.07 -1.77
CA LEU A 27 6.22 -8.28 -2.81
C LEU A 27 7.31 -9.26 -2.37
N ILE A 28 7.63 -10.16 -3.29
CA ILE A 28 8.86 -10.95 -3.31
C ILE A 28 9.79 -10.28 -4.33
N TYR A 29 10.95 -9.82 -3.90
CA TYR A 29 11.89 -9.03 -4.70
C TYR A 29 13.34 -9.46 -4.46
N ALA A 30 14.27 -8.99 -5.27
CA ALA A 30 15.69 -9.33 -5.20
C ALA A 30 15.92 -10.86 -5.06
N GLY A 31 15.24 -11.62 -5.93
CA GLY A 31 15.22 -13.09 -5.92
C GLY A 31 14.11 -13.64 -5.03
N THR A 32 14.34 -13.75 -3.72
CA THR A 32 13.40 -14.38 -2.77
C THR A 32 13.13 -13.54 -1.54
N ARG A 33 13.55 -12.26 -1.53
CA ARG A 33 13.39 -11.40 -0.37
C ARG A 33 11.93 -10.99 -0.21
N THR A 34 11.47 -11.05 1.01
CA THR A 34 10.16 -10.56 1.48
C THR A 34 10.21 -10.50 3.00
N SER A 35 9.24 -9.86 3.63
CA SER A 35 9.05 -9.94 5.07
C SER A 35 7.62 -10.39 5.37
N LYS A 36 7.48 -11.19 6.43
CA LYS A 36 6.17 -11.57 7.00
C LYS A 36 5.74 -10.63 8.11
N CYS A 37 6.64 -9.75 8.54
CA CYS A 37 6.41 -8.80 9.63
C CYS A 37 5.74 -7.52 9.14
N PHE A 38 4.63 -7.66 8.42
CA PHE A 38 3.73 -6.57 8.09
C PHE A 38 2.31 -7.04 8.35
N SER A 39 1.61 -6.39 9.26
CA SER A 39 0.23 -6.74 9.62
C SER A 39 -0.71 -6.49 8.44
N ASP A 40 -1.63 -7.41 8.21
CA ASP A 40 -2.72 -7.27 7.24
C ASP A 40 -4.04 -6.81 7.89
N GLU A 41 -4.03 -6.48 9.17
CA GLU A 41 -5.24 -6.12 9.92
C GLU A 41 -5.93 -4.86 9.39
N PHE A 42 -5.16 -3.91 8.84
CA PHE A 42 -5.72 -2.72 8.21
C PHE A 42 -6.61 -3.02 6.99
N LEU A 43 -6.43 -4.18 6.31
CA LEU A 43 -7.30 -4.61 5.22
C LEU A 43 -8.73 -4.83 5.74
N THR A 44 -8.84 -5.51 6.88
CA THR A 44 -10.14 -5.68 7.57
C THR A 44 -10.73 -4.34 8.01
N THR A 45 -9.88 -3.44 8.50
CA THR A 45 -10.31 -2.10 8.93
C THR A 45 -10.89 -1.29 7.77
N VAL A 46 -10.25 -1.30 6.60
CA VAL A 46 -10.77 -0.64 5.39
C VAL A 46 -12.15 -1.19 5.02
N GLN A 47 -12.31 -2.52 5.01
CA GLN A 47 -13.59 -3.15 4.71
C GLN A 47 -14.70 -2.77 5.71
N GLN A 48 -14.36 -2.61 6.99
CA GLN A 48 -15.31 -2.24 8.05
C GLN A 48 -15.69 -0.76 8.03
N LYS A 49 -14.80 0.11 7.59
CA LYS A 49 -14.95 1.57 7.64
C LYS A 49 -15.39 2.19 6.31
N THR A 50 -15.36 1.43 5.23
CA THR A 50 -15.71 1.89 3.88
C THR A 50 -16.57 0.85 3.16
N SER A 51 -17.02 1.18 1.94
CA SER A 51 -17.65 0.23 1.03
C SER A 51 -16.66 -0.63 0.23
N ILE A 52 -15.35 -0.43 0.44
CA ILE A 52 -14.30 -1.17 -0.29
C ILE A 52 -14.19 -2.59 0.29
N ALA A 53 -14.54 -3.59 -0.51
CA ALA A 53 -14.30 -4.98 -0.15
C ALA A 53 -12.83 -5.33 -0.42
N THR A 54 -12.13 -5.87 0.57
CA THR A 54 -10.73 -6.31 0.49
C THR A 54 -10.61 -7.78 0.81
N GLU A 55 -9.67 -8.48 0.17
CA GLU A 55 -9.18 -9.74 0.72
C GLU A 55 -8.45 -9.47 2.04
N ARG A 56 -8.61 -10.38 3.02
CA ARG A 56 -8.09 -10.17 4.39
C ARG A 56 -6.62 -10.53 4.56
N ARG A 57 -5.99 -11.07 3.53
CA ARG A 57 -4.60 -11.52 3.56
C ARG A 57 -3.89 -11.02 2.32
N PHE A 58 -2.61 -10.71 2.50
CA PHE A 58 -1.76 -10.39 1.36
C PHE A 58 -1.52 -11.62 0.50
N LYS A 59 -1.59 -11.43 -0.80
CA LYS A 59 -1.11 -12.38 -1.79
C LYS A 59 0.40 -12.18 -1.98
N ALA A 60 1.17 -13.25 -1.92
CA ALA A 60 2.59 -13.20 -2.25
C ALA A 60 2.75 -13.00 -3.76
N VAL A 61 3.44 -11.94 -4.17
CA VAL A 61 3.60 -11.54 -5.58
C VAL A 61 5.06 -11.25 -5.88
N LYS A 62 5.61 -11.91 -6.91
CA LYS A 62 6.98 -11.61 -7.35
C LYS A 62 7.01 -10.34 -8.19
N LEU A 63 7.91 -9.43 -7.84
CA LEU A 63 8.14 -8.19 -8.58
C LEU A 63 8.55 -8.44 -10.04
N ALA A 64 9.18 -9.60 -10.30
CA ALA A 64 9.58 -9.99 -11.65
C ALA A 64 8.46 -10.58 -12.52
N ASP A 65 7.27 -10.88 -11.97
CA ASP A 65 6.21 -11.61 -12.66
C ASP A 65 5.09 -10.70 -13.16
N GLU A 66 4.40 -11.11 -14.22
CA GLU A 66 3.26 -10.37 -14.80
C GLU A 66 2.04 -10.32 -13.86
N GLU A 67 1.97 -11.21 -12.86
CA GLU A 67 0.92 -11.22 -11.84
C GLU A 67 0.87 -9.90 -11.05
N LEU A 68 2.00 -9.21 -10.90
CA LEU A 68 2.10 -7.89 -10.29
C LEU A 68 1.08 -6.90 -10.87
N PHE A 69 0.90 -6.91 -12.19
CA PHE A 69 0.05 -5.93 -12.89
C PHE A 69 -1.45 -6.14 -12.68
N LYS A 70 -1.85 -7.22 -12.01
CA LYS A 70 -3.24 -7.48 -11.65
C LYS A 70 -3.58 -6.99 -10.23
N ILE A 71 -2.57 -6.64 -9.44
CA ILE A 71 -2.72 -6.26 -8.04
C ILE A 71 -2.63 -4.73 -7.94
N PRO A 72 -3.68 -4.03 -7.53
CA PRO A 72 -3.68 -2.56 -7.52
C PRO A 72 -2.80 -1.96 -6.41
N PHE A 73 -2.59 -2.69 -5.32
CA PHE A 73 -1.85 -2.24 -4.14
C PHE A 73 -0.89 -3.31 -3.66
N VAL A 74 0.37 -2.95 -3.50
CA VAL A 74 1.38 -3.87 -2.97
C VAL A 74 2.17 -3.23 -1.83
N ILE A 75 2.59 -4.07 -0.87
CA ILE A 75 3.57 -3.71 0.15
C ILE A 75 4.95 -4.25 -0.21
N MET A 76 5.99 -3.52 0.18
CA MET A 76 7.38 -3.93 0.10
C MET A 76 8.07 -3.63 1.43
N THR A 77 8.59 -4.66 2.09
CA THR A 77 9.22 -4.52 3.40
C THR A 77 10.39 -5.51 3.55
N GLY A 78 11.31 -5.22 4.46
CA GLY A 78 12.46 -6.07 4.70
C GLY A 78 13.44 -5.49 5.72
N GLU A 79 14.52 -6.22 6.00
CA GLU A 79 15.46 -5.96 7.10
C GLU A 79 16.92 -5.91 6.66
N SER A 80 17.23 -5.93 5.37
CA SER A 80 18.62 -5.93 4.91
C SER A 80 18.78 -5.27 3.55
N ASP A 81 20.02 -4.90 3.24
CA ASP A 81 20.37 -4.35 1.93
C ASP A 81 19.98 -5.28 0.79
N PHE A 82 19.59 -4.72 -0.34
CA PHE A 82 19.19 -5.48 -1.52
C PHE A 82 19.50 -4.72 -2.81
N ASN A 83 19.53 -5.45 -3.92
CA ASN A 83 19.59 -4.88 -5.26
C ASN A 83 18.50 -5.55 -6.11
N LEU A 84 17.68 -4.74 -6.77
CA LEU A 84 16.70 -5.23 -7.72
C LEU A 84 17.42 -5.67 -9.02
N THR A 85 16.89 -6.70 -9.64
CA THR A 85 17.31 -7.08 -10.99
C THR A 85 16.82 -6.06 -12.01
N THR A 86 17.38 -6.08 -13.21
CA THR A 86 16.95 -5.20 -14.33
C THR A 86 15.45 -5.38 -14.63
N LYS A 87 14.96 -6.64 -14.58
CA LYS A 87 13.55 -6.94 -14.82
C LYS A 87 12.66 -6.40 -13.71
N GLU A 88 13.07 -6.53 -12.44
CA GLU A 88 12.31 -6.00 -11.30
C GLU A 88 12.22 -4.49 -11.34
N ARG A 89 13.31 -3.77 -11.68
CA ARG A 89 13.27 -2.30 -11.87
C ARG A 89 12.31 -1.89 -12.98
N ALA A 90 12.38 -2.58 -14.12
CA ALA A 90 11.49 -2.30 -15.25
C ALA A 90 10.02 -2.55 -14.91
N ASN A 91 9.72 -3.66 -14.22
CA ASN A 91 8.37 -3.99 -13.79
C ASN A 91 7.85 -2.99 -12.74
N LEU A 92 8.68 -2.60 -11.75
CA LEU A 92 8.29 -1.62 -10.74
C LEU A 92 7.96 -0.28 -11.39
N LYS A 93 8.81 0.17 -12.32
CA LYS A 93 8.53 1.39 -13.08
C LYS A 93 7.21 1.31 -13.82
N LYS A 94 7.04 0.26 -14.63
CA LYS A 94 5.81 0.04 -15.41
C LYS A 94 4.57 -0.05 -14.52
N TYR A 95 4.67 -0.73 -13.37
CA TYR A 95 3.59 -0.90 -12.42
C TYR A 95 3.09 0.45 -11.87
N LEU A 96 4.02 1.27 -11.38
CA LEU A 96 3.69 2.58 -10.80
C LEU A 96 3.21 3.60 -11.85
N GLU A 97 3.77 3.57 -13.06
CA GLU A 97 3.34 4.43 -14.17
C GLU A 97 1.96 4.05 -14.74
N ASN A 98 1.49 2.82 -14.50
CA ASN A 98 0.17 2.35 -14.95
C ASN A 98 -0.88 2.23 -13.84
N GLY A 99 -0.71 2.96 -12.75
CA GLY A 99 -1.73 3.09 -11.71
C GLY A 99 -1.62 2.10 -10.55
N GLY A 100 -0.55 1.30 -10.50
CA GLY A 100 -0.26 0.50 -9.31
C GLY A 100 0.26 1.38 -8.17
N PHE A 101 0.03 0.94 -6.94
CA PHE A 101 0.45 1.64 -5.73
C PHE A 101 1.39 0.81 -4.87
N LEU A 102 2.46 1.42 -4.37
CA LEU A 102 3.45 0.79 -3.50
C LEU A 102 3.48 1.45 -2.12
N LEU A 103 3.24 0.66 -1.08
CA LEU A 103 3.57 1.02 0.30
C LEU A 103 4.90 0.35 0.69
N ALA A 104 5.93 1.13 0.88
CA ALA A 104 7.27 0.67 1.22
C ALA A 104 7.60 1.03 2.69
N SER A 105 8.06 0.06 3.46
CA SER A 105 8.30 0.23 4.88
C SER A 105 9.53 -0.56 5.33
N ALA A 106 10.47 0.13 5.97
CA ALA A 106 11.61 -0.54 6.61
C ALA A 106 11.14 -1.30 7.85
N SER A 107 11.31 -2.62 7.89
CA SER A 107 11.05 -3.38 9.11
C SER A 107 11.99 -2.90 10.22
N CYS A 108 11.43 -2.63 11.39
CA CYS A 108 12.19 -2.19 12.57
C CYS A 108 13.15 -1.02 12.29
N SER A 109 12.77 -0.06 11.46
CA SER A 109 13.62 1.08 11.05
C SER A 109 14.98 0.65 10.47
N ASN A 110 15.04 -0.46 9.76
CA ASN A 110 16.30 -1.01 9.27
C ASN A 110 16.97 -0.08 8.26
N ALA A 111 18.09 0.54 8.65
CA ALA A 111 18.80 1.52 7.84
C ALA A 111 19.40 0.93 6.55
N ALA A 112 19.82 -0.34 6.55
CA ALA A 112 20.36 -0.98 5.36
C ALA A 112 19.28 -1.19 4.31
N TRP A 113 18.09 -1.62 4.73
CA TRP A 113 16.93 -1.74 3.84
C TRP A 113 16.48 -0.38 3.30
N SER A 114 16.37 0.62 4.18
CA SER A 114 16.00 1.99 3.80
C SER A 114 16.95 2.57 2.76
N GLY A 115 18.25 2.44 2.97
CA GLY A 115 19.27 2.88 2.03
C GLY A 115 19.18 2.18 0.68
N ALA A 116 18.90 0.86 0.70
CA ALA A 116 18.67 0.09 -0.52
C ALA A 116 17.42 0.55 -1.27
N PHE A 117 16.29 0.70 -0.57
CA PHE A 117 15.05 1.16 -1.18
C PHE A 117 15.21 2.52 -1.85
N GLU A 118 15.78 3.49 -1.12
CA GLU A 118 16.02 4.82 -1.68
C GLU A 118 16.95 4.80 -2.89
N ARG A 119 18.02 4.01 -2.84
CA ARG A 119 18.93 3.83 -3.96
C ARG A 119 18.20 3.29 -5.20
N GLU A 120 17.39 2.24 -5.02
CA GLU A 120 16.65 1.62 -6.10
C GLU A 120 15.60 2.55 -6.70
N ILE A 121 14.77 3.21 -5.88
CA ILE A 121 13.77 4.17 -6.34
C ILE A 121 14.40 5.36 -7.05
N LYS A 122 15.46 5.94 -6.47
CA LYS A 122 16.20 7.05 -7.10
C LYS A 122 16.86 6.66 -8.42
N SER A 123 17.29 5.41 -8.57
CA SER A 123 17.84 4.90 -9.83
C SER A 123 16.79 4.77 -10.94
N ILE A 124 15.53 4.49 -10.57
CA ILE A 124 14.41 4.30 -11.52
C ILE A 124 13.76 5.64 -11.90
N PHE A 125 13.55 6.54 -10.93
CA PHE A 125 12.74 7.75 -11.08
C PHE A 125 13.51 9.07 -10.94
N GLY A 126 14.80 9.01 -10.64
CA GLY A 126 15.65 10.18 -10.46
C GLY A 126 15.88 10.56 -9.00
N LYS A 127 16.93 11.38 -8.76
CA LYS A 127 17.42 11.68 -7.41
C LYS A 127 16.39 12.33 -6.48
N ASP A 128 15.53 13.17 -7.03
CA ASP A 128 14.58 13.98 -6.28
C ASP A 128 13.14 13.43 -6.31
N CYS A 129 12.97 12.14 -6.59
CA CYS A 129 11.67 11.54 -6.78
C CYS A 129 10.86 11.36 -5.47
N LEU A 130 11.53 11.18 -4.33
CA LEU A 130 10.89 11.09 -3.02
C LEU A 130 10.81 12.47 -2.39
N LYS A 131 9.61 12.86 -1.95
CA LYS A 131 9.32 14.12 -1.26
C LYS A 131 8.55 13.83 0.02
N ASP A 132 8.78 14.64 1.06
CA ASP A 132 8.02 14.53 2.29
C ASP A 132 6.55 14.80 2.04
N ILE A 133 5.68 13.95 2.63
CA ILE A 133 4.24 14.11 2.56
C ILE A 133 3.82 14.94 3.77
N PRO A 134 3.35 16.17 3.57
CA PRO A 134 2.97 17.03 4.70
C PRO A 134 1.73 16.46 5.39
N ILE A 135 1.66 16.59 6.72
CA ILE A 135 0.59 16.01 7.54
C ILE A 135 -0.83 16.49 7.16
N ASN A 136 -0.93 17.63 6.49
CA ASN A 136 -2.20 18.14 5.96
C ASN A 136 -2.59 17.56 4.60
N HIS A 137 -1.79 16.64 4.02
CA HIS A 137 -2.13 15.94 2.79
C HIS A 137 -3.37 15.06 3.00
N GLU A 138 -4.20 14.91 1.98
CA GLU A 138 -5.45 14.14 2.06
C GLU A 138 -5.26 12.67 2.47
N ILE A 139 -4.12 12.07 2.17
CA ILE A 139 -3.77 10.70 2.57
C ILE A 139 -3.87 10.48 4.09
N PHE A 140 -3.69 11.53 4.90
CA PHE A 140 -3.79 11.47 6.35
C PHE A 140 -5.22 11.70 6.89
N ARG A 141 -6.22 11.78 5.99
CA ARG A 141 -7.63 12.01 6.38
C ARG A 141 -8.64 11.28 5.49
N THR A 142 -8.23 10.24 4.79
CA THR A 142 -9.10 9.47 3.89
C THR A 142 -10.19 8.71 4.67
N ILE A 143 -9.81 8.01 5.75
CA ILE A 143 -10.71 7.30 6.67
C ILE A 143 -10.60 7.89 8.07
N PHE A 144 -9.37 7.97 8.57
CA PHE A 144 -9.02 8.48 9.90
C PHE A 144 -8.34 9.83 9.78
N THR A 145 -8.60 10.73 10.73
CA THR A 145 -7.86 12.00 10.81
C THR A 145 -6.58 11.79 11.60
N ILE A 146 -5.46 11.67 10.89
CA ILE A 146 -4.12 11.55 11.46
C ILE A 146 -3.55 12.94 11.67
N LYS A 147 -3.18 13.27 12.90
CA LYS A 147 -2.60 14.57 13.25
C LYS A 147 -1.10 14.51 13.43
N ASP A 148 -0.57 13.34 13.77
CA ASP A 148 0.83 13.09 14.06
C ASP A 148 1.19 11.63 13.78
N LEU A 149 2.47 11.35 13.57
CA LEU A 149 3.03 10.00 13.49
C LEU A 149 3.59 9.65 14.89
N LYS A 150 2.97 8.68 15.55
CA LYS A 150 3.31 8.28 16.92
C LYS A 150 4.45 7.28 16.91
N LEU A 151 5.68 7.74 17.07
CA LEU A 151 6.86 6.88 17.09
C LEU A 151 6.99 6.13 18.43
N SER A 152 7.38 4.85 18.38
CA SER A 152 7.48 3.97 19.56
C SER A 152 8.60 4.39 20.53
N HIS A 153 9.71 4.91 20.01
CA HIS A 153 10.88 5.28 20.81
C HIS A 153 11.16 6.79 20.86
N GLY A 154 10.22 7.60 20.38
CA GLY A 154 10.43 9.04 20.25
C GLY A 154 11.44 9.35 19.15
N GLY A 155 11.58 10.60 18.81
CA GLY A 155 12.52 11.05 17.78
C GLY A 155 11.99 12.26 17.02
N ALA A 156 12.81 12.77 16.12
CA ALA A 156 12.41 13.82 15.20
C ALA A 156 11.24 13.33 14.34
N GLU A 157 10.35 14.24 13.98
CA GLU A 157 9.26 13.99 13.05
C GLU A 157 9.81 13.39 11.75
N ASN A 158 9.78 12.07 11.64
CA ASN A 158 10.08 11.41 10.38
C ASN A 158 8.81 11.38 9.56
N LEU A 159 8.73 12.32 8.63
CA LEU A 159 7.62 12.39 7.70
C LEU A 159 7.65 11.17 6.78
N LEU A 160 6.46 10.68 6.41
CA LEU A 160 6.35 9.75 5.30
C LEU A 160 6.81 10.46 4.02
N GLN A 161 7.50 9.74 3.17
CA GLN A 161 7.89 10.24 1.85
C GLN A 161 7.01 9.63 0.77
N GLY A 162 6.75 10.40 -0.26
CA GLY A 162 5.95 9.99 -1.41
C GLY A 162 6.68 10.20 -2.73
N LEU A 163 6.40 9.32 -3.69
CA LEU A 163 6.69 9.54 -5.09
C LEU A 163 5.36 9.79 -5.81
N SER A 164 5.31 10.88 -6.57
CA SER A 164 4.11 11.22 -7.34
C SER A 164 4.30 10.93 -8.83
N HIS A 165 3.26 10.41 -9.46
CA HIS A 165 3.13 10.26 -10.90
C HIS A 165 1.80 10.87 -11.36
N ASN A 166 1.84 11.71 -12.40
CA ASN A 166 0.64 12.42 -12.91
C ASN A 166 -0.16 13.17 -11.83
N GLY A 167 0.55 13.77 -10.86
CA GLY A 167 -0.05 14.57 -9.80
C GLY A 167 -0.64 13.77 -8.63
N LYS A 168 -0.54 12.42 -8.62
CA LYS A 168 -1.01 11.54 -7.56
C LYS A 168 0.17 10.83 -6.91
N ILE A 169 0.10 10.60 -5.60
CA ILE A 169 1.08 9.75 -4.92
C ILE A 169 0.85 8.30 -5.37
N VAL A 170 1.91 7.65 -5.83
CA VAL A 170 1.91 6.23 -6.22
C VAL A 170 2.85 5.37 -5.38
N VAL A 171 3.73 6.01 -4.58
CA VAL A 171 4.55 5.35 -3.56
C VAL A 171 4.40 6.12 -2.26
N VAL A 172 4.18 5.40 -1.18
CA VAL A 172 4.41 5.91 0.19
C VAL A 172 5.55 5.11 0.79
N TYR A 173 6.50 5.82 1.37
CA TYR A 173 7.69 5.22 1.98
C TYR A 173 7.88 5.71 3.42
N SER A 174 8.15 4.77 4.32
CA SER A 174 8.50 5.02 5.72
C SER A 174 9.85 4.40 6.08
N ARG A 175 10.71 5.20 6.70
CA ARG A 175 11.97 4.74 7.31
C ARG A 175 11.77 4.13 8.69
N ASP A 176 10.70 4.52 9.39
CA ASP A 176 10.46 4.13 10.78
C ASP A 176 9.55 2.92 10.94
N GLY A 177 9.10 2.34 9.87
CA GLY A 177 8.24 1.16 9.91
C GLY A 177 6.76 1.48 10.11
N LEU A 178 5.99 1.11 9.08
CA LEU A 178 4.52 1.06 9.07
C LEU A 178 4.02 -0.38 9.23
N ASN A 179 4.89 -1.26 9.72
CA ASN A 179 4.66 -2.70 9.68
C ASN A 179 3.56 -3.17 10.65
N ASP A 180 3.25 -2.37 11.69
CA ASP A 180 2.30 -2.75 12.74
C ASP A 180 2.64 -4.13 13.34
N SER A 181 3.92 -4.30 13.69
CA SER A 181 4.49 -5.61 14.06
C SER A 181 3.86 -6.20 15.31
N SER A 182 3.25 -5.39 16.18
CA SER A 182 2.49 -5.86 17.35
C SER A 182 1.26 -6.70 16.99
N HIS A 183 0.73 -6.53 15.78
CA HIS A 183 -0.40 -7.29 15.24
C HIS A 183 0.02 -8.32 14.17
N ALA A 184 1.32 -8.57 14.02
CA ALA A 184 1.86 -9.60 13.14
C ALA A 184 2.43 -10.75 13.97
N GLU A 185 1.87 -11.96 13.82
CA GLU A 185 2.25 -13.12 14.63
C GLU A 185 3.74 -13.46 14.48
N GLY A 186 4.42 -13.61 15.62
CA GLY A 186 5.86 -13.93 15.67
C GLY A 186 6.80 -12.77 15.32
N CYS A 187 6.28 -11.56 15.19
CA CYS A 187 7.05 -10.35 14.90
C CYS A 187 7.18 -9.46 16.13
N CYS A 188 8.30 -8.75 16.21
CA CYS A 188 8.51 -7.70 17.21
C CYS A 188 9.45 -6.64 16.63
N CYS A 189 9.27 -5.39 17.04
CA CYS A 189 10.17 -4.30 16.68
C CYS A 189 11.33 -4.23 17.68
N CYS A 190 12.23 -5.22 17.66
CA CYS A 190 13.31 -5.41 18.62
C CYS A 190 14.28 -4.24 18.67
N GLY A 191 13.91 -3.14 19.33
CA GLY A 191 14.74 -1.94 19.50
C GLY A 191 14.75 -0.97 18.30
N GLY A 192 14.06 -1.30 17.21
CA GLY A 192 13.81 -0.35 16.12
C GLY A 192 12.65 0.59 16.43
N ASN A 193 12.57 1.68 15.69
CA ASN A 193 11.42 2.57 15.76
C ASN A 193 10.28 2.04 14.90
N GLU A 194 9.04 2.25 15.32
CA GLU A 194 7.86 1.91 14.59
C GLU A 194 6.78 2.96 14.84
N ILE A 195 5.94 3.18 13.85
CA ILE A 195 4.82 4.12 13.97
C ILE A 195 3.65 3.38 14.62
N GLN A 196 3.30 3.73 15.86
CA GLN A 196 2.29 3.03 16.67
C GLN A 196 0.87 3.13 16.09
N ASN A 197 0.55 4.21 15.40
CA ASN A 197 -0.73 4.38 14.71
C ASN A 197 -0.67 3.94 13.23
N SER A 198 0.21 3.00 12.92
CA SER A 198 0.43 2.47 11.57
C SER A 198 -0.80 1.80 10.97
N MET A 199 -1.59 1.09 11.74
CA MET A 199 -2.83 0.46 11.26
C MET A 199 -3.79 1.49 10.65
N GLU A 200 -4.03 2.61 11.35
CA GLU A 200 -4.89 3.69 10.86
C GLU A 200 -4.30 4.39 9.63
N ILE A 201 -2.97 4.60 9.64
CA ILE A 201 -2.23 5.20 8.53
C ILE A 201 -2.28 4.28 7.30
N ASN A 202 -2.05 2.99 7.46
CA ASN A 202 -2.09 2.01 6.37
C ASN A 202 -3.49 1.90 5.77
N ALA A 203 -4.54 1.95 6.60
CA ALA A 203 -5.93 1.99 6.13
C ALA A 203 -6.20 3.24 5.28
N ASN A 204 -5.72 4.39 5.72
CA ASN A 204 -5.81 5.64 4.95
C ASN A 204 -5.07 5.55 3.62
N ILE A 205 -3.83 5.02 3.62
CA ILE A 205 -3.00 4.88 2.42
C ILE A 205 -3.68 3.96 1.40
N LEU A 206 -4.23 2.82 1.84
CA LEU A 206 -4.95 1.90 0.95
C LEU A 206 -6.19 2.55 0.37
N ALA A 207 -7.00 3.21 1.19
CA ALA A 207 -8.19 3.89 0.71
C ALA A 207 -7.84 5.01 -0.28
N TYR A 208 -6.80 5.79 0.00
CA TYR A 208 -6.29 6.80 -0.94
C TYR A 208 -5.88 6.16 -2.28
N ALA A 209 -5.12 5.08 -2.24
CA ALA A 209 -4.64 4.38 -3.43
C ALA A 209 -5.78 3.87 -4.34
N LEU A 210 -6.90 3.47 -3.75
CA LEU A 210 -8.05 2.92 -4.49
C LEU A 210 -9.06 3.97 -4.94
N LEU A 211 -8.99 5.19 -4.41
CA LEU A 211 -9.89 6.31 -4.75
C LEU A 211 -9.29 7.25 -5.81
N HIS A 212 -8.01 7.22 -6.03
CA HIS A 212 -7.24 8.11 -6.91
C HIS A 212 -6.49 7.38 -8.01
#